data_a9e62261fdb31ad82c9ebc464548079b
#
_entry.id   a9e62261fdb31ad82c9ebc464548079b
#
_cell.length_a   1.000
_cell.length_b   1.000
_cell.length_c   1.000
_cell.angle_alpha   90.00
_cell.angle_beta   90.00
_cell.angle_gamma   90.00
#
_symmetry.space_group_name_H-M   'P 1'
#
loop_
_entity.id
_entity.type
_entity.pdbx_description
1 polymer ?
#
loop_
_entity_poly.entity_id
_entity_poly.type
_entity_poly.pdbx_seq_one_letter_code
_entity_poly.pdbx_strand_id
1 'polypeptide(L)'
;MTGRHPARRTVSAVICVYTEKRWTDILAAVDSVRAQSHPALETLLVVDHHPALLERLGTEYKETPGVRVLANAGPRGLSAGRNTGIAASHGEIIAFLDDDAMAERDWLRHLTAGYADPRVLAVGGRTEPIWASGRRPAWFPEEFDWVVGCTYRGLPRGTARVRNVLGGNASFRRTAFEAAGGFATGIGRDGDKRPLGCEETELCIRLTRARPDAVLLIDDRAVIHHRVPAGRERFAYFRARTYAEGLSKALVARSVGAAKGLESERAYTTRVLPAGVARGLRDLVLARPGGAGRAGAIVAGVATAAGGYLLGRLRARGSGAPFSAVEIGGRPHGAAGAARAGEAGAAA
;
A
#
# COMPACT_ATOMS: atom_id res chain seq x y z
N MET A 1 -42.07 9.67 -2.36
CA MET A 1 -40.86 9.48 -1.55
C MET A 1 -39.67 9.51 -2.52
N THR A 2 -39.07 10.67 -2.71
CA THR A 2 -37.90 10.86 -3.55
C THR A 2 -36.67 10.26 -2.82
N GLY A 3 -36.28 9.06 -3.21
CA GLY A 3 -35.09 8.42 -2.69
C GLY A 3 -33.86 9.29 -3.00
N ARG A 4 -33.34 9.98 -1.99
CA ARG A 4 -32.01 10.59 -2.07
C ARG A 4 -31.02 9.45 -2.32
N HIS A 5 -30.53 9.30 -3.53
CA HIS A 5 -29.31 8.52 -3.75
C HIS A 5 -28.24 9.05 -2.80
N PRO A 6 -27.60 8.19 -1.97
CA PRO A 6 -26.51 8.66 -1.13
C PRO A 6 -25.48 9.35 -2.01
N ALA A 7 -25.09 10.56 -1.63
CA ALA A 7 -24.11 11.36 -2.36
C ALA A 7 -22.88 10.49 -2.64
N ARG A 8 -22.47 10.44 -3.91
CA ARG A 8 -21.34 9.62 -4.36
C ARG A 8 -20.07 10.12 -3.65
N ARG A 9 -19.37 9.26 -2.92
CA ARG A 9 -18.15 9.63 -2.19
C ARG A 9 -17.05 10.04 -3.18
N THR A 10 -16.40 11.16 -2.91
CA THR A 10 -15.28 11.65 -3.72
C THR A 10 -14.00 10.89 -3.40
N VAL A 11 -13.25 10.50 -4.43
CA VAL A 11 -12.02 9.73 -4.31
C VAL A 11 -10.87 10.47 -4.95
N SER A 12 -9.78 10.69 -4.22
CA SER A 12 -8.47 11.05 -4.80
C SER A 12 -7.65 9.77 -4.96
N ALA A 13 -7.24 9.45 -6.18
CA ALA A 13 -6.31 8.35 -6.45
C ALA A 13 -4.87 8.86 -6.37
N VAL A 14 -4.01 8.17 -5.64
CA VAL A 14 -2.58 8.50 -5.47
C VAL A 14 -1.72 7.40 -6.04
N ILE A 15 -0.84 7.75 -6.97
CA ILE A 15 0.14 6.87 -7.60
C ILE A 15 1.53 7.46 -7.33
N CYS A 16 2.36 6.74 -6.59
CA CYS A 16 3.75 7.15 -6.33
C CYS A 16 4.68 6.54 -7.38
N VAL A 17 5.50 7.38 -8.02
CA VAL A 17 6.39 6.99 -9.11
C VAL A 17 7.82 7.39 -8.81
N TYR A 18 8.82 6.57 -9.22
CA TYR A 18 10.22 6.83 -8.87
C TYR A 18 11.23 6.54 -9.99
N THR A 19 10.79 5.97 -11.13
CA THR A 19 11.70 5.56 -12.20
C THR A 19 11.04 5.63 -13.58
N GLU A 20 11.78 6.08 -14.59
CA GLU A 20 11.33 6.08 -15.98
C GLU A 20 11.26 4.68 -16.61
N LYS A 21 11.92 3.68 -16.01
CA LYS A 21 11.90 2.30 -16.51
C LYS A 21 10.49 1.69 -16.55
N ARG A 22 9.55 2.28 -15.81
CA ARG A 22 8.15 1.89 -15.74
C ARG A 22 7.21 2.82 -16.51
N TRP A 23 7.74 3.58 -17.46
CA TRP A 23 6.96 4.58 -18.18
C TRP A 23 5.62 4.05 -18.70
N THR A 24 5.63 2.93 -19.44
CA THR A 24 4.41 2.31 -19.97
C THR A 24 3.47 1.80 -18.87
N ASP A 25 4.01 1.34 -17.75
CA ASP A 25 3.22 0.88 -16.61
C ASP A 25 2.56 2.04 -15.91
N ILE A 26 3.27 3.16 -15.72
CA ILE A 26 2.73 4.41 -15.15
C ILE A 26 1.56 4.92 -15.99
N LEU A 27 1.70 4.99 -17.31
CA LEU A 27 0.62 5.41 -18.20
C LEU A 27 -0.60 4.48 -18.07
N ALA A 28 -0.39 3.17 -18.09
CA ALA A 28 -1.46 2.18 -17.92
C ALA A 28 -2.15 2.28 -16.56
N ALA A 29 -1.40 2.55 -15.48
CA ALA A 29 -1.97 2.79 -14.15
C ALA A 29 -2.90 4.01 -14.15
N VAL A 30 -2.45 5.14 -14.69
CA VAL A 30 -3.26 6.38 -14.80
C VAL A 30 -4.49 6.15 -15.65
N ASP A 31 -4.36 5.53 -16.83
CA ASP A 31 -5.49 5.27 -17.73
C ASP A 31 -6.51 4.34 -17.07
N SER A 32 -6.07 3.35 -16.28
CA SER A 32 -6.98 2.47 -15.54
C SER A 32 -7.80 3.22 -14.48
N VAL A 33 -7.22 4.24 -13.85
CA VAL A 33 -7.95 5.11 -12.90
C VAL A 33 -8.91 6.04 -13.63
N ARG A 34 -8.52 6.58 -14.78
CA ARG A 34 -9.39 7.46 -15.61
C ARG A 34 -10.59 6.71 -16.19
N ALA A 35 -10.43 5.40 -16.43
CA ALA A 35 -11.47 4.54 -16.99
C ALA A 35 -12.47 3.99 -15.95
N GLN A 36 -12.38 4.40 -14.68
CA GLN A 36 -13.23 3.87 -13.62
C GLN A 36 -14.72 4.18 -13.80
N SER A 37 -15.59 3.20 -13.53
CA SER A 37 -17.07 3.40 -13.53
C SER A 37 -17.52 4.33 -12.41
N HIS A 38 -16.76 4.41 -11.32
CA HIS A 38 -16.84 5.45 -10.29
C HIS A 38 -15.67 6.41 -10.52
N PRO A 39 -15.86 7.55 -11.23
CA PRO A 39 -14.75 8.44 -11.54
C PRO A 39 -14.04 8.94 -10.29
N ALA A 40 -12.71 8.92 -10.31
CA ALA A 40 -11.92 9.65 -9.34
C ALA A 40 -12.18 11.16 -9.45
N LEU A 41 -12.18 11.87 -8.33
CA LEU A 41 -12.19 13.33 -8.30
C LEU A 41 -10.91 13.88 -8.94
N GLU A 42 -9.79 13.22 -8.63
CA GLU A 42 -8.46 13.56 -9.15
C GLU A 42 -7.54 12.34 -9.07
N THR A 43 -6.51 12.34 -9.90
CA THR A 43 -5.38 11.40 -9.87
C THR A 43 -4.11 12.18 -9.57
N LEU A 44 -3.41 11.84 -8.50
CA LEU A 44 -2.19 12.48 -8.06
C LEU A 44 -1.00 11.56 -8.37
N LEU A 45 -0.15 11.98 -9.30
CA LEU A 45 1.15 11.34 -9.58
C LEU A 45 2.21 12.01 -8.70
N VAL A 46 2.71 11.29 -7.71
CA VAL A 46 3.75 11.82 -6.82
C VAL A 46 5.10 11.24 -7.21
N VAL A 47 5.98 12.10 -7.74
CA VAL A 47 7.30 11.72 -8.25
C VAL A 47 8.34 11.79 -7.14
N ASP A 48 8.97 10.64 -6.83
CA ASP A 48 9.91 10.51 -5.73
C ASP A 48 11.34 10.86 -6.16
N HIS A 49 11.73 12.15 -5.97
CA HIS A 49 13.10 12.67 -6.18
C HIS A 49 13.74 12.30 -7.54
N HIS A 50 12.94 12.44 -8.61
CA HIS A 50 13.40 12.18 -9.99
C HIS A 50 13.00 13.33 -10.92
N PRO A 51 13.84 14.41 -11.05
CA PRO A 51 13.48 15.63 -11.79
C PRO A 51 13.09 15.38 -13.26
N ALA A 52 13.83 14.54 -13.98
CA ALA A 52 13.52 14.25 -15.38
C ALA A 52 12.14 13.54 -15.53
N LEU A 53 11.81 12.62 -14.63
CA LEU A 53 10.48 11.96 -14.62
C LEU A 53 9.39 12.97 -14.27
N LEU A 54 9.64 13.89 -13.34
CA LEU A 54 8.69 14.95 -12.97
C LEU A 54 8.36 15.85 -14.16
N GLU A 55 9.39 16.32 -14.87
CA GLU A 55 9.23 17.14 -16.07
C GLU A 55 8.47 16.40 -17.18
N ARG A 56 8.88 15.16 -17.45
CA ARG A 56 8.26 14.31 -18.48
C ARG A 56 6.79 14.05 -18.22
N LEU A 57 6.42 13.65 -16.98
CA LEU A 57 5.04 13.45 -16.58
C LEU A 57 4.26 14.77 -16.56
N GLY A 58 4.88 15.86 -16.12
CA GLY A 58 4.29 17.20 -16.18
C GLY A 58 3.90 17.60 -17.59
N THR A 59 4.73 17.29 -18.58
CA THR A 59 4.45 17.53 -20.01
C THR A 59 3.35 16.60 -20.51
N GLU A 60 3.43 15.30 -20.20
CA GLU A 60 2.46 14.28 -20.64
C GLU A 60 1.03 14.60 -20.18
N TYR A 61 0.86 15.02 -18.92
CA TYR A 61 -0.45 15.25 -18.34
C TYR A 61 -0.85 16.73 -18.23
N LYS A 62 -0.10 17.64 -18.84
CA LYS A 62 -0.35 19.09 -18.80
C LYS A 62 -1.80 19.47 -19.13
N GLU A 63 -2.33 18.89 -20.19
CA GLU A 63 -3.68 19.18 -20.70
C GLU A 63 -4.70 18.10 -20.29
N THR A 64 -4.35 17.23 -19.30
CA THR A 64 -5.24 16.13 -18.90
C THR A 64 -6.04 16.51 -17.64
N PRO A 65 -7.35 16.80 -17.79
CA PRO A 65 -8.18 17.20 -16.65
C PRO A 65 -8.19 16.13 -15.55
N GLY A 66 -8.09 16.58 -14.32
CA GLY A 66 -8.16 15.72 -13.15
C GLY A 66 -6.87 14.95 -12.83
N VAL A 67 -5.80 15.06 -13.65
CA VAL A 67 -4.48 14.51 -13.34
C VAL A 67 -3.54 15.63 -12.88
N ARG A 68 -2.86 15.42 -11.77
CA ARG A 68 -1.89 16.36 -11.20
C ARG A 68 -0.59 15.65 -10.92
N VAL A 69 0.51 16.22 -11.41
CA VAL A 69 1.87 15.71 -11.18
C VAL A 69 2.56 16.55 -10.11
N LEU A 70 3.07 15.91 -9.07
CA LEU A 70 3.62 16.54 -7.88
C LEU A 70 5.01 15.97 -7.57
N ALA A 71 5.93 16.83 -7.14
CA ALA A 71 7.17 16.34 -6.53
C ALA A 71 6.90 15.83 -5.10
N ASN A 72 7.57 14.74 -4.70
CA ASN A 72 7.56 14.33 -3.31
C ASN A 72 8.18 15.42 -2.43
N ALA A 73 7.40 16.00 -1.53
CA ALA A 73 7.81 17.08 -0.63
C ALA A 73 8.60 16.58 0.60
N GLY A 74 8.55 15.29 0.90
CA GLY A 74 9.23 14.68 2.04
C GLY A 74 10.55 14.01 1.66
N PRO A 75 11.16 13.25 2.56
CA PRO A 75 12.36 12.46 2.25
C PRO A 75 12.06 11.42 1.16
N ARG A 76 13.12 10.93 0.51
CA ARG A 76 12.99 9.85 -0.49
C ARG A 76 12.31 8.62 0.14
N GLY A 77 11.38 8.02 -0.60
CA GLY A 77 10.72 6.78 -0.23
C GLY A 77 9.19 6.81 -0.34
N LEU A 78 8.60 5.63 -0.46
CA LEU A 78 7.17 5.42 -0.73
C LEU A 78 6.26 6.07 0.32
N SER A 79 6.60 5.95 1.61
CA SER A 79 5.82 6.54 2.71
C SER A 79 5.69 8.06 2.58
N ALA A 80 6.80 8.75 2.27
CA ALA A 80 6.80 10.20 2.10
C ALA A 80 6.05 10.62 0.83
N GLY A 81 6.21 9.86 -0.27
CA GLY A 81 5.43 10.09 -1.48
C GLY A 81 3.92 9.95 -1.24
N ARG A 82 3.48 8.91 -0.53
CA ARG A 82 2.08 8.76 -0.13
C ARG A 82 1.60 9.90 0.75
N ASN A 83 2.41 10.35 1.72
CA ASN A 83 2.08 11.49 2.58
C ASN A 83 1.91 12.78 1.78
N THR A 84 2.78 13.03 0.79
CA THR A 84 2.63 14.16 -0.15
C THR A 84 1.30 14.06 -0.90
N GLY A 85 0.95 12.88 -1.40
CA GLY A 85 -0.34 12.63 -2.06
C GLY A 85 -1.53 12.87 -1.13
N ILE A 86 -1.48 12.40 0.11
CA ILE A 86 -2.53 12.63 1.12
C ILE A 86 -2.72 14.13 1.38
N ALA A 87 -1.63 14.86 1.61
CA ALA A 87 -1.67 16.29 1.88
C ALA A 87 -2.25 17.10 0.71
N ALA A 88 -1.94 16.71 -0.53
CA ALA A 88 -2.40 17.38 -1.74
C ALA A 88 -3.80 16.95 -2.21
N SER A 89 -4.38 15.89 -1.64
CA SER A 89 -5.66 15.32 -2.06
C SER A 89 -6.87 16.10 -1.53
N HIS A 90 -8.01 16.05 -2.27
CA HIS A 90 -9.26 16.72 -1.91
C HIS A 90 -10.42 15.75 -1.64
N GLY A 91 -10.31 14.49 -2.08
CA GLY A 91 -11.34 13.48 -1.91
C GLY A 91 -11.64 13.13 -0.45
N GLU A 92 -12.86 12.68 -0.17
CA GLU A 92 -13.25 12.10 1.12
C GLU A 92 -12.49 10.79 1.40
N ILE A 93 -12.26 10.03 0.32
CA ILE A 93 -11.50 8.78 0.31
C ILE A 93 -10.20 9.01 -0.48
N ILE A 94 -9.11 8.46 0.02
CA ILE A 94 -7.82 8.47 -0.65
C ILE A 94 -7.48 7.02 -1.00
N ALA A 95 -7.41 6.71 -2.29
CA ALA A 95 -7.07 5.39 -2.81
C ALA A 95 -5.64 5.37 -3.33
N PHE A 96 -4.90 4.32 -3.03
CA PHE A 96 -3.52 4.11 -3.48
C PHE A 96 -3.48 3.00 -4.51
N LEU A 97 -2.77 3.26 -5.61
CA LEU A 97 -2.46 2.31 -6.67
C LEU A 97 -0.96 2.34 -6.93
N ASP A 98 -0.31 1.17 -7.02
CA ASP A 98 1.11 1.10 -7.37
C ASP A 98 1.32 1.47 -8.86
N ASP A 99 2.48 2.04 -9.18
CA ASP A 99 2.85 2.53 -10.52
C ASP A 99 3.05 1.42 -11.57
N ASP A 100 3.05 0.16 -11.15
CA ASP A 100 3.13 -1.05 -11.97
C ASP A 100 1.85 -1.92 -11.87
N ALA A 101 0.72 -1.28 -11.52
CA ALA A 101 -0.56 -1.96 -11.40
C ALA A 101 -1.64 -1.28 -12.26
N MET A 102 -2.60 -2.07 -12.74
CA MET A 102 -3.78 -1.64 -13.49
C MET A 102 -5.04 -2.02 -12.72
N ALA A 103 -5.92 -1.05 -12.49
CA ALA A 103 -7.18 -1.27 -11.79
C ALA A 103 -8.27 -1.77 -12.76
N GLU A 104 -9.08 -2.73 -12.33
CA GLU A 104 -10.29 -3.09 -13.05
C GLU A 104 -11.31 -1.94 -13.04
N ARG A 105 -12.20 -1.91 -14.04
CA ARG A 105 -13.16 -0.82 -14.26
C ARG A 105 -14.01 -0.45 -13.05
N ASP A 106 -14.32 -1.40 -12.19
CA ASP A 106 -15.17 -1.23 -11.02
C ASP A 106 -14.39 -1.13 -9.69
N TRP A 107 -13.08 -1.01 -9.75
CA TRP A 107 -12.20 -0.97 -8.58
C TRP A 107 -12.61 0.09 -7.57
N LEU A 108 -12.73 1.37 -7.96
CA LEU A 108 -13.14 2.46 -7.06
C LEU A 108 -14.58 2.29 -6.58
N ARG A 109 -15.48 1.74 -7.41
CA ARG A 109 -16.86 1.44 -7.00
C ARG A 109 -16.90 0.43 -5.86
N HIS A 110 -16.10 -0.62 -5.94
CA HIS A 110 -16.02 -1.65 -4.91
C HIS A 110 -15.33 -1.13 -3.64
N LEU A 111 -14.23 -0.40 -3.74
CA LEU A 111 -13.59 0.22 -2.59
C LEU A 111 -14.55 1.17 -1.85
N THR A 112 -15.26 2.04 -2.60
CA THR A 112 -16.14 3.04 -1.99
C THR A 112 -17.38 2.45 -1.34
N ALA A 113 -17.87 1.31 -1.81
CA ALA A 113 -19.02 0.62 -1.23
C ALA A 113 -18.80 0.23 0.24
N GLY A 114 -17.58 -0.12 0.62
CA GLY A 114 -17.24 -0.47 2.00
C GLY A 114 -17.43 0.67 3.00
N TYR A 115 -17.39 1.90 2.55
CA TYR A 115 -17.52 3.09 3.42
C TYR A 115 -18.97 3.51 3.72
N ALA A 116 -19.95 2.68 3.42
CA ALA A 116 -21.34 2.91 3.86
C ALA A 116 -21.44 2.99 5.39
N ASP A 117 -20.70 2.15 6.10
CA ASP A 117 -20.55 2.22 7.57
C ASP A 117 -19.50 3.31 7.91
N PRO A 118 -19.86 4.33 8.72
CA PRO A 118 -18.94 5.40 9.11
C PRO A 118 -17.73 4.93 9.92
N ARG A 119 -17.80 3.77 10.55
CA ARG A 119 -16.69 3.15 11.28
C ARG A 119 -15.64 2.56 10.36
N VAL A 120 -15.96 2.33 9.08
CA VAL A 120 -14.99 1.83 8.09
C VAL A 120 -14.03 2.96 7.75
N LEU A 121 -12.78 2.79 8.13
CA LEU A 121 -11.70 3.77 7.92
C LEU A 121 -10.69 3.34 6.85
N ALA A 122 -10.64 2.05 6.50
CA ALA A 122 -9.84 1.56 5.37
C ALA A 122 -10.54 0.41 4.66
N VAL A 123 -10.35 0.35 3.33
CA VAL A 123 -10.80 -0.76 2.48
C VAL A 123 -9.66 -1.11 1.53
N GLY A 124 -9.20 -2.36 1.58
CA GLY A 124 -8.27 -2.93 0.64
C GLY A 124 -8.97 -3.78 -0.41
N GLY A 125 -8.29 -4.00 -1.52
CA GLY A 125 -8.77 -4.86 -2.59
C GLY A 125 -7.90 -6.09 -2.79
N ARG A 126 -8.18 -6.80 -3.89
CA ARG A 126 -7.45 -7.98 -4.36
C ARG A 126 -6.43 -7.56 -5.42
N THR A 127 -5.21 -8.01 -5.26
CA THR A 127 -4.11 -7.77 -6.21
C THR A 127 -3.73 -9.09 -6.87
N GLU A 128 -3.87 -9.17 -8.19
CA GLU A 128 -3.53 -10.33 -8.98
C GLU A 128 -2.21 -10.15 -9.72
N PRO A 129 -1.32 -11.17 -9.75
CA PRO A 129 -0.03 -11.05 -10.42
C PRO A 129 -0.17 -11.22 -11.93
N ILE A 130 0.45 -10.31 -12.70
CA ILE A 130 0.78 -10.50 -14.11
C ILE A 130 2.25 -10.89 -14.18
N TRP A 131 2.53 -12.16 -14.36
CA TRP A 131 3.89 -12.70 -14.41
C TRP A 131 4.57 -12.37 -15.73
N ALA A 132 5.82 -11.89 -15.70
CA ALA A 132 6.60 -11.58 -16.91
C ALA A 132 6.78 -12.81 -17.81
N SER A 133 6.88 -14.00 -17.22
CA SER A 133 6.94 -15.29 -17.95
C SER A 133 5.58 -15.77 -18.49
N GLY A 134 4.51 -14.97 -18.34
CA GLY A 134 3.13 -15.30 -18.73
C GLY A 134 2.43 -16.31 -17.80
N ARG A 135 3.11 -16.88 -16.82
CA ARG A 135 2.54 -17.83 -15.85
C ARG A 135 3.30 -17.84 -14.55
N ARG A 136 2.63 -18.27 -13.48
CA ARG A 136 3.27 -18.48 -12.17
C ARG A 136 4.42 -19.49 -12.30
N PRO A 137 5.61 -19.21 -11.75
CA PRO A 137 6.67 -20.21 -11.65
C PRO A 137 6.18 -21.45 -10.89
N ALA A 138 6.43 -22.66 -11.41
CA ALA A 138 5.86 -23.90 -10.86
C ALA A 138 6.21 -24.14 -9.38
N TRP A 139 7.34 -23.60 -8.92
CA TRP A 139 7.82 -23.68 -7.53
C TRP A 139 7.24 -22.63 -6.61
N PHE A 140 6.62 -21.53 -7.14
CA PHE A 140 6.19 -20.39 -6.36
C PHE A 140 4.82 -20.66 -5.70
N PRO A 141 4.74 -20.71 -4.34
CA PRO A 141 3.50 -21.04 -3.65
C PRO A 141 2.58 -19.80 -3.51
N GLU A 142 1.29 -19.98 -3.74
CA GLU A 142 0.28 -18.91 -3.61
C GLU A 142 0.20 -18.31 -2.20
N GLU A 143 0.63 -19.05 -1.21
CA GLU A 143 0.74 -18.59 0.18
C GLU A 143 1.72 -17.43 0.33
N PHE A 144 2.67 -17.31 -0.58
CA PHE A 144 3.71 -16.27 -0.58
C PHE A 144 3.53 -15.21 -1.67
N ASP A 145 2.35 -15.06 -2.27
CA ASP A 145 2.12 -14.02 -3.28
C ASP A 145 2.39 -12.60 -2.76
N TRP A 146 2.31 -12.39 -1.46
CA TRP A 146 2.72 -11.14 -0.83
C TRP A 146 4.20 -10.77 -1.08
N VAL A 147 5.07 -11.73 -1.36
CA VAL A 147 6.48 -11.51 -1.73
C VAL A 147 6.60 -10.64 -2.98
N VAL A 148 5.66 -10.82 -3.91
CA VAL A 148 5.57 -10.03 -5.14
C VAL A 148 4.53 -8.93 -5.09
N GLY A 149 3.99 -8.61 -3.91
CA GLY A 149 3.03 -7.53 -3.70
C GLY A 149 1.58 -7.91 -4.00
N CYS A 150 1.26 -9.20 -4.08
CA CYS A 150 -0.06 -9.68 -4.47
C CYS A 150 -0.84 -10.31 -3.32
N THR A 151 -2.15 -10.43 -3.50
CA THR A 151 -3.06 -11.11 -2.57
C THR A 151 -2.69 -12.58 -2.47
N TYR A 152 -2.46 -13.06 -1.27
CA TYR A 152 -1.96 -14.39 -1.01
C TYR A 152 -3.04 -15.32 -0.46
N ARG A 153 -2.82 -16.62 -0.63
CA ARG A 153 -3.70 -17.65 -0.06
C ARG A 153 -3.66 -17.59 1.48
N GLY A 154 -4.84 -17.43 2.07
CA GLY A 154 -5.02 -17.26 3.51
C GLY A 154 -5.68 -15.95 3.89
N LEU A 155 -5.75 -14.98 2.98
CA LEU A 155 -6.62 -13.82 3.16
C LEU A 155 -8.09 -14.22 2.98
N PRO A 156 -9.03 -13.55 3.69
CA PRO A 156 -10.45 -13.82 3.54
C PRO A 156 -10.95 -13.51 2.12
N ARG A 157 -12.03 -14.15 1.71
CA ARG A 157 -12.73 -13.89 0.46
C ARG A 157 -13.98 -13.07 0.71
N GLY A 158 -14.48 -12.41 -0.34
CA GLY A 158 -15.61 -11.49 -0.25
C GLY A 158 -15.24 -10.22 0.52
N THR A 159 -16.25 -9.61 1.12
CA THR A 159 -16.06 -8.45 2.01
C THR A 159 -15.87 -8.93 3.43
N ALA A 160 -14.71 -8.70 4.02
CA ALA A 160 -14.38 -9.20 5.36
C ALA A 160 -13.53 -8.22 6.17
N ARG A 161 -13.61 -8.30 7.49
CA ARG A 161 -12.74 -7.54 8.38
C ARG A 161 -11.33 -8.10 8.35
N VAL A 162 -10.35 -7.18 8.31
CA VAL A 162 -8.92 -7.50 8.35
C VAL A 162 -8.21 -6.63 9.38
N ARG A 163 -7.04 -7.06 9.82
CA ARG A 163 -6.19 -6.24 10.70
C ARG A 163 -5.55 -5.08 9.94
N ASN A 164 -5.13 -5.31 8.70
CA ASN A 164 -4.53 -4.32 7.83
C ASN A 164 -4.85 -4.61 6.37
N VAL A 165 -4.84 -3.57 5.57
CA VAL A 165 -4.96 -3.63 4.10
C VAL A 165 -3.57 -3.77 3.46
N LEU A 166 -3.50 -4.12 2.16
CA LEU A 166 -2.25 -4.21 1.39
C LEU A 166 -2.00 -2.88 0.67
N GLY A 167 -0.84 -2.27 0.89
CA GLY A 167 -0.56 -0.88 0.54
C GLY A 167 -0.69 -0.51 -0.95
N GLY A 168 -0.44 -1.44 -1.88
CA GLY A 168 -0.55 -1.21 -3.32
C GLY A 168 -1.99 -1.25 -3.87
N ASN A 169 -2.96 -1.70 -3.05
CA ASN A 169 -4.39 -1.73 -3.34
C ASN A 169 -5.17 -1.43 -2.07
N ALA A 170 -5.11 -0.19 -1.64
CA ALA A 170 -5.72 0.26 -0.39
C ALA A 170 -6.40 1.60 -0.57
N SER A 171 -7.45 1.83 0.19
CA SER A 171 -8.05 3.14 0.35
C SER A 171 -8.28 3.44 1.82
N PHE A 172 -8.29 4.72 2.16
CA PHE A 172 -8.52 5.20 3.51
C PHE A 172 -9.49 6.38 3.48
N ARG A 173 -10.36 6.44 4.48
CA ARG A 173 -11.10 7.67 4.74
C ARG A 173 -10.13 8.75 5.20
N ARG A 174 -10.28 9.99 4.75
CA ARG A 174 -9.41 11.11 5.16
C ARG A 174 -9.28 11.23 6.67
N THR A 175 -10.38 11.03 7.40
CA THR A 175 -10.39 11.04 8.87
C THR A 175 -9.52 9.97 9.52
N ALA A 176 -9.11 8.93 8.78
CA ALA A 176 -8.13 7.95 9.27
C ALA A 176 -6.76 8.60 9.48
N PHE A 177 -6.35 9.49 8.57
CA PHE A 177 -5.08 10.21 8.66
C PHE A 177 -5.14 11.34 9.68
N GLU A 178 -6.31 11.95 9.89
CA GLU A 178 -6.52 12.90 10.98
C GLU A 178 -6.37 12.24 12.35
N ALA A 179 -6.84 10.99 12.48
CA ALA A 179 -6.79 10.25 13.74
C ALA A 179 -5.42 9.61 14.02
N ALA A 180 -4.73 9.12 13.00
CA ALA A 180 -3.52 8.33 13.15
C ALA A 180 -2.26 8.98 12.60
N GLY A 181 -2.35 10.14 11.93
CA GLY A 181 -1.27 10.71 11.14
C GLY A 181 -1.03 9.93 9.84
N GLY A 182 -0.03 10.33 9.08
CA GLY A 182 0.37 9.71 7.84
C GLY A 182 1.16 8.40 7.99
N PHE A 183 1.69 7.92 6.88
CA PHE A 183 2.62 6.80 6.87
C PHE A 183 3.92 7.19 7.57
N ALA A 184 4.42 6.30 8.44
CA ALA A 184 5.70 6.52 9.10
C ALA A 184 6.85 6.49 8.08
N THR A 185 7.68 7.54 8.06
CA THR A 185 8.90 7.58 7.26
C THR A 185 9.99 6.76 7.93
N GLY A 186 10.83 6.07 7.12
CA GLY A 186 11.85 5.15 7.64
C GLY A 186 11.40 3.67 7.73
N ILE A 187 10.09 3.40 7.57
CA ILE A 187 9.54 2.08 7.21
C ILE A 187 9.10 2.14 5.74
N GLY A 188 9.17 1.00 5.04
CA GLY A 188 8.79 0.93 3.64
C GLY A 188 10.00 0.96 2.71
N ARG A 189 9.73 0.98 1.41
CA ARG A 189 10.77 0.94 0.39
C ARG A 189 11.47 2.29 0.27
N ASP A 190 12.80 2.26 0.36
CA ASP A 190 13.70 3.37 0.05
C ASP A 190 14.40 3.04 -1.28
N GLY A 191 13.73 3.30 -2.39
CA GLY A 191 14.23 2.97 -3.72
C GLY A 191 14.71 1.52 -3.82
N ASP A 192 15.88 1.32 -4.43
CA ASP A 192 16.50 -0.02 -4.60
C ASP A 192 17.30 -0.51 -3.37
N LYS A 193 17.46 0.33 -2.34
CA LYS A 193 18.43 0.06 -1.27
C LYS A 193 17.93 -0.89 -0.19
N ARG A 194 16.63 -0.89 0.14
CA ARG A 194 16.06 -1.77 1.18
C ARG A 194 14.62 -2.17 0.83
N PRO A 195 14.35 -3.46 0.57
CA PRO A 195 13.00 -3.94 0.30
C PRO A 195 12.19 -4.12 1.60
N LEU A 196 12.27 -3.15 2.52
CA LEU A 196 11.44 -3.12 3.72
C LEU A 196 9.99 -2.84 3.31
N GLY A 197 9.05 -3.28 4.12
CA GLY A 197 7.62 -3.09 3.93
C GLY A 197 6.94 -2.91 5.28
N CYS A 198 5.63 -3.14 5.34
CA CYS A 198 4.78 -3.06 6.54
C CYS A 198 4.45 -1.62 6.98
N GLU A 199 4.65 -0.60 6.15
CA GLU A 199 4.24 0.77 6.42
C GLU A 199 2.72 0.89 6.59
N GLU A 200 1.95 0.18 5.76
CA GLU A 200 0.50 0.10 5.87
C GLU A 200 0.04 -0.69 7.10
N THR A 201 0.79 -1.72 7.47
CA THR A 201 0.51 -2.52 8.67
C THR A 201 0.69 -1.68 9.92
N GLU A 202 1.77 -0.91 10.00
CA GLU A 202 2.06 0.02 11.10
C GLU A 202 0.96 1.07 11.22
N LEU A 203 0.59 1.71 10.09
CA LEU A 203 -0.49 2.70 10.04
C LEU A 203 -1.82 2.11 10.52
N CYS A 204 -2.20 0.93 10.04
CA CYS A 204 -3.44 0.26 10.43
C CYS A 204 -3.47 -0.07 11.94
N ILE A 205 -2.35 -0.48 12.52
CA ILE A 205 -2.26 -0.74 13.97
C ILE A 205 -2.38 0.58 14.76
N ARG A 206 -1.71 1.65 14.33
CA ARG A 206 -1.83 2.99 14.93
C ARG A 206 -3.26 3.50 14.85
N LEU A 207 -3.90 3.35 13.69
CA LEU A 207 -5.28 3.76 13.46
C LEU A 207 -6.26 3.04 14.41
N THR A 208 -6.16 1.71 14.52
CA THR A 208 -7.04 0.94 15.42
C THR A 208 -6.76 1.19 16.90
N ARG A 209 -5.61 1.75 17.26
CA ARG A 209 -5.34 2.24 18.62
C ARG A 209 -5.97 3.60 18.88
N ALA A 210 -5.84 4.52 17.92
CA ALA A 210 -6.43 5.87 18.02
C ALA A 210 -7.96 5.82 17.92
N ARG A 211 -8.50 4.86 17.17
CA ARG A 211 -9.94 4.64 16.95
C ARG A 211 -10.27 3.16 17.17
N PRO A 212 -10.55 2.73 18.41
CA PRO A 212 -10.85 1.31 18.74
C PRO A 212 -12.11 0.77 18.05
N ASP A 213 -13.03 1.64 17.65
CA ASP A 213 -14.24 1.35 16.88
C ASP A 213 -13.99 1.20 15.37
N ALA A 214 -12.78 1.54 14.90
CA ALA A 214 -12.42 1.50 13.48
C ALA A 214 -12.55 0.09 12.91
N VAL A 215 -13.14 0.02 11.72
CA VAL A 215 -13.27 -1.19 10.93
C VAL A 215 -12.36 -1.07 9.70
N LEU A 216 -11.53 -2.06 9.49
CA LEU A 216 -10.72 -2.21 8.28
C LEU A 216 -11.25 -3.40 7.50
N LEU A 217 -11.49 -3.23 6.20
CA LEU A 217 -12.07 -4.24 5.34
C LEU A 217 -11.12 -4.64 4.21
N ILE A 218 -11.32 -5.83 3.69
CA ILE A 218 -10.94 -6.22 2.33
C ILE A 218 -12.22 -6.48 1.54
N ASP A 219 -12.24 -6.06 0.27
CA ASP A 219 -13.26 -6.45 -0.69
C ASP A 219 -12.55 -7.04 -1.92
N ASP A 220 -12.65 -8.36 -2.10
CA ASP A 220 -11.91 -9.06 -3.16
C ASP A 220 -12.46 -8.78 -4.58
N ARG A 221 -13.55 -8.02 -4.71
CA ARG A 221 -14.08 -7.50 -5.98
C ARG A 221 -13.35 -6.23 -6.44
N ALA A 222 -12.66 -5.53 -5.54
CA ALA A 222 -11.82 -4.38 -5.88
C ALA A 222 -10.47 -4.87 -6.41
N VAL A 223 -10.43 -5.28 -7.68
CA VAL A 223 -9.28 -5.98 -8.27
C VAL A 223 -8.33 -5.00 -8.96
N ILE A 224 -7.04 -5.23 -8.74
CA ILE A 224 -5.96 -4.67 -9.55
C ILE A 224 -5.06 -5.80 -10.07
N HIS A 225 -4.42 -5.57 -11.21
CA HIS A 225 -3.44 -6.48 -11.82
C HIS A 225 -2.06 -5.84 -11.72
N HIS A 226 -1.17 -6.48 -10.93
CA HIS A 226 0.16 -5.98 -10.64
C HIS A 226 1.22 -6.72 -11.46
N ARG A 227 2.07 -5.98 -12.17
CA ARG A 227 3.16 -6.57 -12.98
C ARG A 227 4.27 -7.10 -12.10
N VAL A 228 4.57 -8.38 -12.27
CA VAL A 228 5.68 -9.06 -11.61
C VAL A 228 6.83 -9.21 -12.61
N PRO A 229 7.89 -8.37 -12.50
CA PRO A 229 9.01 -8.44 -13.43
C PRO A 229 9.81 -9.74 -13.25
N ALA A 230 10.47 -10.22 -14.31
CA ALA A 230 11.21 -11.49 -14.34
C ALA A 230 12.25 -11.64 -13.20
N GLY A 231 12.82 -10.54 -12.73
CA GLY A 231 13.73 -10.56 -11.58
C GLY A 231 13.06 -11.01 -10.28
N ARG A 232 11.76 -10.73 -10.11
CA ARG A 232 10.97 -11.14 -8.92
C ARG A 232 10.48 -12.60 -9.00
N GLU A 233 10.55 -13.24 -10.17
CA GLU A 233 10.21 -14.65 -10.36
C GLU A 233 11.33 -15.61 -9.91
N ARG A 234 12.48 -15.07 -9.52
CA ARG A 234 13.66 -15.86 -9.11
C ARG A 234 13.61 -16.23 -7.62
N PHE A 235 14.04 -17.44 -7.29
CA PHE A 235 14.11 -17.90 -5.91
C PHE A 235 15.02 -17.03 -5.01
N ALA A 236 16.06 -16.44 -5.59
CA ALA A 236 16.93 -15.48 -4.89
C ALA A 236 16.15 -14.25 -4.39
N TYR A 237 15.26 -13.69 -5.24
CA TYR A 237 14.38 -12.58 -4.84
C TYR A 237 13.40 -13.02 -3.74
N PHE A 238 12.75 -14.18 -3.92
CA PHE A 238 11.84 -14.73 -2.91
C PHE A 238 12.50 -14.81 -1.54
N ARG A 239 13.70 -15.40 -1.46
CA ARG A 239 14.47 -15.52 -0.22
C ARG A 239 14.86 -14.15 0.36
N ALA A 240 15.32 -13.24 -0.48
CA ALA A 240 15.70 -11.89 -0.03
C ALA A 240 14.49 -11.12 0.53
N ARG A 241 13.32 -11.24 -0.14
CA ARG A 241 12.11 -10.52 0.28
C ARG A 241 11.48 -11.13 1.55
N THR A 242 11.48 -12.46 1.69
CA THR A 242 11.02 -13.12 2.93
C THR A 242 11.91 -12.77 4.12
N TYR A 243 13.23 -12.69 3.92
CA TYR A 243 14.16 -12.22 4.95
C TYR A 243 13.89 -10.75 5.34
N ALA A 244 13.71 -9.87 4.36
CA ALA A 244 13.41 -8.46 4.60
C ALA A 244 12.07 -8.27 5.34
N GLU A 245 11.07 -9.10 5.03
CA GLU A 245 9.80 -9.11 5.77
C GLU A 245 10.00 -9.44 7.25
N GLY A 246 10.84 -10.42 7.56
CA GLY A 246 11.22 -10.73 8.94
C GLY A 246 11.82 -9.54 9.66
N LEU A 247 12.75 -8.82 9.02
CA LEU A 247 13.32 -7.57 9.56
C LEU A 247 12.24 -6.52 9.79
N SER A 248 11.37 -6.27 8.81
CA SER A 248 10.28 -5.29 8.90
C SER A 248 9.34 -5.61 10.06
N LYS A 249 8.96 -6.89 10.23
CA LYS A 249 8.09 -7.33 11.33
C LYS A 249 8.75 -7.14 12.71
N ALA A 250 10.07 -7.31 12.82
CA ALA A 250 10.80 -7.02 14.06
C ALA A 250 10.73 -5.52 14.40
N LEU A 251 10.82 -4.65 13.40
CA LEU A 251 10.71 -3.20 13.57
C LEU A 251 9.28 -2.79 13.96
N VAL A 252 8.26 -3.30 13.27
CA VAL A 252 6.85 -3.04 13.61
C VAL A 252 6.51 -3.57 15.01
N ALA A 253 6.91 -4.79 15.34
CA ALA A 253 6.67 -5.35 16.67
C ALA A 253 7.28 -4.51 17.80
N ARG A 254 8.36 -3.79 17.52
CA ARG A 254 9.00 -2.86 18.46
C ARG A 254 8.20 -1.56 18.61
N SER A 255 7.71 -0.97 17.52
CA SER A 255 6.98 0.30 17.54
C SER A 255 5.57 0.15 18.11
N VAL A 256 4.89 -0.95 17.78
CA VAL A 256 3.48 -1.17 18.16
C VAL A 256 3.24 -2.29 19.17
N GLY A 257 4.28 -2.97 19.66
CA GLY A 257 4.22 -4.09 20.60
C GLY A 257 4.02 -5.44 19.90
N ALA A 258 4.74 -6.47 20.37
CA ALA A 258 4.84 -7.79 19.72
C ALA A 258 3.49 -8.54 19.64
N ALA A 259 2.64 -8.43 20.67
CA ALA A 259 1.37 -9.15 20.71
C ALA A 259 0.43 -8.74 19.56
N LYS A 260 0.24 -7.44 19.34
CA LYS A 260 -0.60 -6.89 18.27
C LYS A 260 0.09 -6.95 16.90
N GLY A 261 1.42 -6.84 16.87
CA GLY A 261 2.20 -6.89 15.64
C GLY A 261 2.18 -8.25 14.94
N LEU A 262 1.88 -9.34 15.65
CA LEU A 262 1.96 -10.72 15.14
C LEU A 262 0.65 -11.53 15.23
N GLU A 263 -0.46 -10.90 15.56
CA GLU A 263 -1.74 -11.61 15.80
C GLU A 263 -2.25 -12.33 14.54
N SER A 264 -2.23 -11.68 13.38
CA SER A 264 -2.69 -12.27 12.12
C SER A 264 -1.74 -13.37 11.60
N GLU A 265 -0.48 -13.34 12.01
CA GLU A 265 0.53 -14.32 11.60
C GLU A 265 0.31 -15.70 12.23
N ARG A 266 -0.38 -15.78 13.37
CA ARG A 266 -0.66 -17.08 14.01
C ARG A 266 -1.49 -18.00 13.12
N ALA A 267 -2.65 -17.55 12.65
CA ALA A 267 -3.49 -18.36 11.76
C ALA A 267 -2.76 -18.72 10.45
N TYR A 268 -2.01 -17.76 9.90
CA TYR A 268 -1.22 -17.97 8.69
C TYR A 268 -0.13 -19.03 8.90
N THR A 269 0.66 -18.92 9.96
CA THR A 269 1.78 -19.84 10.22
C THR A 269 1.34 -21.22 10.74
N THR A 270 0.21 -21.29 11.47
CA THR A 270 -0.23 -22.57 12.08
C THR A 270 -1.24 -23.34 11.23
N ARG A 271 -1.93 -22.71 10.29
CA ARG A 271 -2.95 -23.35 9.46
C ARG A 271 -2.65 -23.24 7.97
N VAL A 272 -2.39 -22.04 7.46
CA VAL A 272 -2.25 -21.80 6.02
C VAL A 272 -0.96 -22.43 5.48
N LEU A 273 0.17 -22.15 6.10
CA LEU A 273 1.47 -22.66 5.65
C LEU A 273 1.60 -24.19 5.77
N PRO A 274 1.24 -24.85 6.88
CA PRO A 274 1.25 -26.31 6.95
C PRO A 274 0.34 -26.96 5.92
N ALA A 275 -0.87 -26.40 5.69
CA ALA A 275 -1.76 -26.89 4.64
C ALA A 275 -1.15 -26.71 3.23
N GLY A 276 -0.37 -25.62 3.02
CA GLY A 276 0.40 -25.39 1.78
C GLY A 276 1.46 -26.44 1.55
N VAL A 277 2.25 -26.77 2.58
CA VAL A 277 3.24 -27.86 2.52
C VAL A 277 2.56 -29.20 2.21
N ALA A 278 1.47 -29.52 2.91
CA ALA A 278 0.72 -30.76 2.67
C ALA A 278 0.19 -30.84 1.23
N ARG A 279 -0.32 -29.73 0.66
CA ARG A 279 -0.73 -29.67 -0.75
C ARG A 279 0.44 -29.92 -1.69
N GLY A 280 1.60 -29.29 -1.43
CA GLY A 280 2.81 -29.51 -2.24
C GLY A 280 3.29 -30.94 -2.21
N LEU A 281 3.30 -31.59 -1.05
CA LEU A 281 3.67 -32.99 -0.89
C LEU A 281 2.65 -33.91 -1.58
N ARG A 282 1.35 -33.64 -1.45
CA ARG A 282 0.31 -34.38 -2.18
C ARG A 282 0.51 -34.26 -3.70
N ASP A 283 0.81 -33.07 -4.20
CA ASP A 283 1.05 -32.86 -5.62
C ASP A 283 2.32 -33.57 -6.08
N LEU A 284 3.35 -33.70 -5.23
CA LEU A 284 4.53 -34.51 -5.50
C LEU A 284 4.16 -36.00 -5.66
N VAL A 285 3.38 -36.57 -4.73
CA VAL A 285 2.91 -37.97 -4.78
C VAL A 285 2.06 -38.23 -6.00
N LEU A 286 1.25 -37.23 -6.42
CA LEU A 286 0.41 -37.32 -7.63
C LEU A 286 1.17 -36.94 -8.90
N ALA A 287 2.50 -36.87 -8.89
CA ALA A 287 3.36 -36.47 -10.00
C ALA A 287 2.98 -35.16 -10.70
N ARG A 288 2.33 -34.22 -9.96
CA ARG A 288 1.97 -32.89 -10.47
C ARG A 288 3.19 -31.99 -10.46
N PRO A 289 3.45 -31.22 -11.54
CA PRO A 289 4.63 -30.36 -11.63
C PRO A 289 4.71 -29.33 -10.50
N GLY A 290 5.91 -29.13 -9.95
CA GLY A 290 6.21 -28.08 -8.98
C GLY A 290 5.78 -28.37 -7.53
N GLY A 291 5.19 -29.53 -7.22
CA GLY A 291 4.75 -29.88 -5.87
C GLY A 291 5.85 -29.79 -4.83
N ALA A 292 6.98 -30.50 -5.06
CA ALA A 292 8.16 -30.43 -4.18
C ALA A 292 8.73 -29.02 -4.07
N GLY A 293 8.79 -28.29 -5.19
CA GLY A 293 9.27 -26.91 -5.22
C GLY A 293 8.42 -25.98 -4.36
N ARG A 294 7.08 -26.08 -4.42
CA ARG A 294 6.17 -25.29 -3.58
C ARG A 294 6.31 -25.59 -2.10
N ALA A 295 6.35 -26.89 -1.73
CA ALA A 295 6.56 -27.30 -0.35
C ALA A 295 7.90 -26.79 0.19
N GLY A 296 8.98 -26.97 -0.56
CA GLY A 296 10.32 -26.49 -0.21
C GLY A 296 10.40 -24.97 -0.11
N ALA A 297 9.75 -24.24 -1.02
CA ALA A 297 9.70 -22.78 -0.98
C ALA A 297 8.96 -22.26 0.27
N ILE A 298 7.86 -22.91 0.70
CA ILE A 298 7.16 -22.53 1.93
C ILE A 298 8.10 -22.69 3.15
N VAL A 299 8.77 -23.83 3.26
CA VAL A 299 9.70 -24.09 4.38
C VAL A 299 10.87 -23.09 4.38
N ALA A 300 11.48 -22.86 3.20
CA ALA A 300 12.56 -21.88 3.05
C ALA A 300 12.10 -20.44 3.37
N GLY A 301 10.89 -20.07 2.93
CA GLY A 301 10.31 -18.76 3.20
C GLY A 301 10.09 -18.52 4.70
N VAL A 302 9.57 -19.52 5.41
CA VAL A 302 9.43 -19.46 6.88
C VAL A 302 10.77 -19.33 7.55
N ALA A 303 11.75 -20.16 7.18
CA ALA A 303 13.07 -20.13 7.79
C ALA A 303 13.80 -18.80 7.58
N THR A 304 13.74 -18.25 6.35
CA THR A 304 14.37 -16.96 6.05
C THR A 304 13.66 -15.79 6.73
N ALA A 305 12.33 -15.79 6.82
CA ALA A 305 11.57 -14.78 7.55
C ALA A 305 11.86 -14.83 9.06
N ALA A 306 11.92 -16.04 9.64
CA ALA A 306 12.29 -16.20 11.05
C ALA A 306 13.72 -15.71 11.33
N GLY A 307 14.69 -16.03 10.46
CA GLY A 307 16.06 -15.53 10.56
C GLY A 307 16.14 -14.01 10.48
N GLY A 308 15.41 -13.39 9.56
CA GLY A 308 15.28 -11.93 9.46
C GLY A 308 14.69 -11.31 10.72
N TYR A 309 13.62 -11.91 11.26
CA TYR A 309 12.98 -11.42 12.48
C TYR A 309 13.91 -11.49 13.71
N LEU A 310 14.60 -12.64 13.91
CA LEU A 310 15.54 -12.80 15.00
C LEU A 310 16.69 -11.80 14.93
N LEU A 311 17.29 -11.63 13.74
CA LEU A 311 18.37 -10.66 13.56
C LEU A 311 17.87 -9.22 13.75
N GLY A 312 16.67 -8.90 13.27
CA GLY A 312 16.03 -7.60 13.48
C GLY A 312 15.84 -7.31 14.97
N ARG A 313 15.41 -8.29 15.75
CA ARG A 313 15.29 -8.15 17.23
C ARG A 313 16.62 -7.93 17.93
N LEU A 314 17.67 -8.64 17.51
CA LEU A 314 19.01 -8.49 18.10
C LEU A 314 19.60 -7.10 17.82
N ARG A 315 19.53 -6.64 16.58
CA ARG A 315 20.00 -5.30 16.17
C ARG A 315 19.22 -4.15 16.83
N ALA A 316 17.95 -4.38 17.11
CA ALA A 316 17.07 -3.36 17.69
C ALA A 316 17.34 -3.08 19.17
N ARG A 317 18.13 -3.88 19.88
CA ARG A 317 18.45 -3.68 21.30
C ARG A 317 19.35 -2.47 21.58
N GLY A 318 20.00 -1.91 20.54
CA GLY A 318 20.98 -0.82 20.65
C GLY A 318 20.53 0.56 20.14
N SER A 319 19.33 0.74 19.61
CA SER A 319 18.88 2.02 19.02
C SER A 319 17.53 2.46 19.57
N GLY A 320 17.35 3.79 19.79
CA GLY A 320 16.11 4.44 20.25
C GLY A 320 14.88 4.16 19.36
N ALA A 321 13.75 4.80 19.62
CA ALA A 321 12.50 4.59 18.85
C ALA A 321 12.73 4.82 17.35
N PRO A 322 12.48 3.83 16.50
CA PRO A 322 12.96 3.84 15.12
C PRO A 322 12.15 4.72 14.16
N PHE A 323 10.95 5.18 14.52
CA PHE A 323 10.04 5.85 13.58
C PHE A 323 9.15 6.89 14.28
N SER A 324 8.96 8.04 13.61
CA SER A 324 7.98 9.04 13.99
C SER A 324 6.82 9.01 12.99
N ALA A 325 5.58 9.04 13.49
CA ALA A 325 4.41 9.34 12.68
C ALA A 325 4.55 10.77 12.14
N VAL A 326 4.22 10.98 10.87
CA VAL A 326 4.20 12.32 10.27
C VAL A 326 2.83 12.93 10.56
N GLU A 327 2.80 14.08 11.26
CA GLU A 327 1.60 14.90 11.34
C GLU A 327 1.30 15.43 9.93
N ILE A 328 0.15 15.07 9.39
CA ILE A 328 -0.35 15.67 8.17
C ILE A 328 -1.07 16.94 8.61
N GLY A 329 -0.38 18.08 8.44
CA GLY A 329 -0.85 19.40 8.87
C GLY A 329 -2.27 19.66 8.40
N GLY A 330 -3.09 20.21 9.30
CA GLY A 330 -4.39 20.75 8.99
C GLY A 330 -4.27 21.74 7.82
N ARG A 331 -5.30 21.84 6.98
CA ARG A 331 -5.39 22.81 5.89
C ARG A 331 -4.96 24.19 6.40
N PRO A 332 -4.16 24.96 5.66
CA PRO A 332 -4.08 26.38 5.92
C PRO A 332 -5.50 26.94 5.72
N HIS A 333 -6.15 27.33 6.78
CA HIS A 333 -7.36 28.14 6.70
C HIS A 333 -6.99 29.37 5.87
N GLY A 334 -7.77 29.62 4.82
CA GLY A 334 -7.57 30.71 3.89
C GLY A 334 -7.35 32.00 4.64
N ALA A 335 -6.22 32.62 4.37
CA ALA A 335 -6.01 34.04 4.63
C ALA A 335 -6.96 34.80 3.70
N ALA A 336 -8.19 35.03 4.19
CA ALA A 336 -9.06 36.07 3.67
C ALA A 336 -8.41 37.40 3.99
N GLY A 337 -8.13 38.18 2.96
CA GLY A 337 -7.46 39.44 3.03
C GLY A 337 -8.14 40.46 4.00
N ALA A 338 -7.31 41.19 4.64
CA ALA A 338 -7.65 42.53 5.13
C ALA A 338 -6.48 43.43 4.80
N ALA A 339 -6.55 43.99 3.59
CA ALA A 339 -5.91 45.26 3.32
C ALA A 339 -6.56 46.29 4.22
N ARG A 340 -5.83 46.90 5.13
CA ARG A 340 -6.13 48.19 5.68
C ARG A 340 -5.00 49.14 5.35
N ALA A 341 -5.31 50.04 4.42
CA ALA A 341 -4.63 51.29 4.23
C ALA A 341 -4.93 52.19 5.47
N GLY A 342 -4.03 53.03 5.81
CA GLY A 342 -4.13 54.06 6.85
C GLY A 342 -2.76 54.58 7.13
N GLU A 343 -2.33 55.55 6.36
CA GLU A 343 -2.21 56.98 6.60
C GLU A 343 -1.18 57.36 7.64
N ALA A 344 -0.12 57.95 7.14
CA ALA A 344 0.47 59.23 7.39
C ALA A 344 0.37 59.79 8.81
N GLY A 345 1.47 60.18 9.36
CA GLY A 345 1.63 61.07 10.50
C GLY A 345 3.07 61.47 10.63
N ALA A 346 3.36 62.68 10.15
CA ALA A 346 4.63 63.36 10.23
C ALA A 346 4.96 63.90 11.62
N ALA A 347 6.19 64.29 11.77
CA ALA A 347 6.77 65.29 12.70
C ALA A 347 7.41 64.73 14.00
N ALA A 348 8.65 64.77 14.10
CA ALA A 348 9.61 65.69 14.73
C ALA A 348 10.99 65.02 14.73
#